data_e53900507ecbf427a9cb539c0f6c19ed
#
_entry.id   e53900507ecbf427a9cb539c0f6c19ed
#
_cell.length_a   1.000
_cell.length_b   1.000
_cell.length_c   1.000
_cell.angle_alpha   90.00
_cell.angle_beta   90.00
_cell.angle_gamma   90.00
#
_symmetry.space_group_name_H-M   'P 1'
#
loop_
_entity.id
_entity.type
_entity.pdbx_description
1 polymer ?
#
loop_
_entity_poly.entity_id
_entity_poly.type
_entity_poly.pdbx_seq_one_letter_code
_entity_poly.pdbx_strand_id
1 'polypeptide(L)'
;AQSVDESTIQYINKLVDKGVIFAPASGRQITSLKRLFGAVSDKLAYIAENGALVEYKGETIGKTAMDRKLALEIIEDVIEQPNCEVLVSGEHTAYIKPKSQEYYYRMTKVVNYHTTLVDKFTDIDEDILKIAVCDMTGIKNSKEHFINKWSDKASVLVSGELYLDLMDTNVNKGRGIEQIQKYFSLKPEECMAFG
;
A
#
# COMPACT_ATOMS: atom_id res chain seq x y z
N ALA A 1 10.05 11.73 8.80
CA ALA A 1 9.95 11.17 7.47
C ALA A 1 11.17 10.28 7.26
N GLN A 2 10.95 9.04 6.89
CA GLN A 2 12.04 8.18 6.45
C GLN A 2 12.42 8.63 5.04
N SER A 3 13.68 8.91 4.82
CA SER A 3 14.25 9.19 3.51
C SER A 3 15.29 8.13 3.19
N VAL A 4 15.49 7.84 1.93
CA VAL A 4 16.66 7.09 1.46
C VAL A 4 17.82 8.09 1.36
N ASP A 5 18.99 7.74 1.89
CA ASP A 5 20.14 8.64 1.86
C ASP A 5 20.67 8.82 0.43
N GLU A 6 21.36 9.93 0.20
CA GLU A 6 21.82 10.30 -1.13
C GLU A 6 22.83 9.31 -1.72
N SER A 7 23.69 8.72 -0.88
CA SER A 7 24.69 7.74 -1.32
C SER A 7 24.00 6.46 -1.84
N THR A 8 22.94 6.03 -1.16
CA THR A 8 22.11 4.90 -1.59
C THR A 8 21.39 5.21 -2.92
N ILE A 9 20.85 6.42 -3.08
CA ILE A 9 20.23 6.86 -4.35
C ILE A 9 21.23 6.82 -5.50
N GLN A 10 22.44 7.34 -5.28
CA GLN A 10 23.52 7.32 -6.29
C GLN A 10 23.93 5.89 -6.65
N TYR A 11 23.96 4.98 -5.67
CA TYR A 11 24.27 3.58 -5.90
C TYR A 11 23.18 2.88 -6.71
N ILE A 12 21.92 3.09 -6.35
CA ILE A 12 20.76 2.59 -7.11
C ILE A 12 20.83 3.09 -8.56
N ASN A 13 21.09 4.38 -8.77
CA ASN A 13 21.21 4.92 -10.13
C ASN A 13 22.29 4.20 -10.95
N LYS A 14 23.46 3.92 -10.35
CA LYS A 14 24.54 3.17 -11.03
C LYS A 14 24.12 1.74 -11.39
N LEU A 15 23.31 1.08 -10.55
CA LEU A 15 22.79 -0.25 -10.86
C LEU A 15 21.81 -0.20 -12.04
N VAL A 16 20.89 0.75 -12.00
CA VAL A 16 19.88 0.94 -13.05
C VAL A 16 20.55 1.29 -14.39
N ASP A 17 21.57 2.15 -14.39
CA ASP A 17 22.34 2.51 -15.59
C ASP A 17 23.12 1.30 -16.17
N LYS A 18 23.35 0.25 -15.37
CA LYS A 18 23.90 -1.04 -15.83
C LYS A 18 22.83 -2.06 -16.26
N GLY A 19 21.56 -1.66 -16.30
CA GLY A 19 20.45 -2.52 -16.71
C GLY A 19 19.84 -3.36 -15.59
N VAL A 20 20.19 -3.11 -14.31
CA VAL A 20 19.53 -3.78 -13.18
C VAL A 20 18.16 -3.15 -12.96
N ILE A 21 17.13 -3.99 -12.88
CA ILE A 21 15.78 -3.56 -12.49
C ILE A 21 15.72 -3.50 -10.97
N PHE A 22 15.70 -2.30 -10.43
CA PHE A 22 15.56 -2.08 -8.99
C PHE A 22 14.10 -1.83 -8.64
N ALA A 23 13.57 -2.59 -7.67
CA ALA A 23 12.16 -2.56 -7.31
C ALA A 23 11.95 -2.45 -5.81
N PRO A 24 11.74 -1.25 -5.25
CA PRO A 24 11.29 -1.10 -3.86
C PRO A 24 9.95 -1.79 -3.63
N ALA A 25 9.86 -2.59 -2.54
CA ALA A 25 8.64 -3.32 -2.16
C ALA A 25 8.16 -2.88 -0.77
N SER A 26 6.95 -2.32 -0.69
CA SER A 26 6.42 -1.71 0.54
C SER A 26 4.90 -1.79 0.63
N GLY A 27 4.37 -1.70 1.86
CA GLY A 27 2.94 -1.46 2.11
C GLY A 27 2.51 0.00 1.91
N ARG A 28 3.42 0.90 1.53
CA ARG A 28 3.13 2.31 1.29
C ARG A 28 2.35 2.52 0.00
N GLN A 29 1.57 3.62 -0.03
CA GLN A 29 0.99 4.14 -1.26
C GLN A 29 2.09 4.44 -2.30
N ILE A 30 1.81 4.19 -3.57
CA ILE A 30 2.79 4.35 -4.67
C ILE A 30 3.43 5.74 -4.70
N THR A 31 2.64 6.80 -4.57
CA THR A 31 3.14 8.19 -4.55
C THR A 31 4.05 8.46 -3.36
N SER A 32 3.73 7.90 -2.19
CA SER A 32 4.56 7.99 -0.99
C SER A 32 5.87 7.21 -1.14
N LEU A 33 5.83 6.05 -1.81
CA LEU A 33 7.01 5.23 -2.06
C LEU A 33 7.95 5.93 -3.06
N LYS A 34 7.43 6.44 -4.16
CA LYS A 34 8.20 7.18 -5.17
C LYS A 34 8.96 8.37 -4.59
N ARG A 35 8.34 9.13 -3.69
CA ARG A 35 8.99 10.29 -3.05
C ARG A 35 10.28 9.94 -2.30
N LEU A 36 10.42 8.68 -1.82
CA LEU A 36 11.64 8.27 -1.12
C LEU A 36 12.87 8.20 -2.03
N PHE A 37 12.67 8.01 -3.35
CA PHE A 37 13.72 7.78 -4.31
C PHE A 37 14.07 9.01 -5.17
N GLY A 38 13.31 10.11 -5.03
CA GLY A 38 13.64 11.39 -5.63
C GLY A 38 13.98 11.32 -7.12
N ALA A 39 15.21 11.78 -7.48
CA ALA A 39 15.65 11.91 -8.87
C ALA A 39 15.73 10.59 -9.66
N VAL A 40 15.83 9.43 -9.00
CA VAL A 40 15.88 8.12 -9.69
C VAL A 40 14.51 7.47 -9.80
N SER A 41 13.48 8.06 -9.22
CA SER A 41 12.14 7.51 -9.10
C SER A 41 11.57 6.99 -10.43
N ASP A 42 11.70 7.76 -11.50
CA ASP A 42 11.11 7.43 -12.80
C ASP A 42 11.82 6.28 -13.53
N LYS A 43 12.97 5.82 -13.01
CA LYS A 43 13.74 4.71 -13.56
C LYS A 43 13.40 3.36 -12.92
N LEU A 44 12.71 3.36 -11.79
CA LEU A 44 12.49 2.20 -10.94
C LEU A 44 11.18 1.46 -11.28
N ALA A 45 11.14 0.17 -10.97
CA ALA A 45 9.88 -0.53 -10.76
C ALA A 45 9.43 -0.35 -9.30
N TYR A 46 8.15 -0.54 -9.00
CA TYR A 46 7.61 -0.40 -7.66
C TYR A 46 6.63 -1.51 -7.33
N ILE A 47 6.75 -2.08 -6.14
CA ILE A 47 5.77 -2.98 -5.55
C ILE A 47 5.17 -2.22 -4.36
N ALA A 48 4.00 -1.62 -4.58
CA ALA A 48 3.29 -0.80 -3.60
C ALA A 48 2.10 -1.57 -3.00
N GLU A 49 1.48 -1.00 -1.96
CA GLU A 49 0.30 -1.55 -1.29
C GLU A 49 0.45 -3.04 -0.95
N ASN A 50 1.62 -3.42 -0.37
CA ASN A 50 1.98 -4.79 -0.03
C ASN A 50 2.04 -5.77 -1.24
N GLY A 51 2.05 -5.28 -2.47
CA GLY A 51 2.05 -6.08 -3.70
C GLY A 51 0.73 -6.04 -4.46
N ALA A 52 -0.27 -5.29 -3.97
CA ALA A 52 -1.53 -5.09 -4.68
C ALA A 52 -1.36 -4.23 -5.95
N LEU A 53 -0.32 -3.39 -6.00
CA LEU A 53 0.00 -2.54 -7.14
C LEU A 53 1.47 -2.68 -7.52
N VAL A 54 1.72 -2.97 -8.79
CA VAL A 54 3.06 -3.02 -9.36
C VAL A 54 3.15 -2.07 -10.55
N GLU A 55 4.13 -1.18 -10.51
CA GLU A 55 4.30 -0.14 -11.53
C GLU A 55 5.73 -0.15 -12.06
N TYR A 56 5.87 0.18 -13.35
CA TYR A 56 7.15 0.47 -13.99
C TYR A 56 7.03 1.66 -14.93
N LYS A 57 7.87 2.67 -14.75
CA LYS A 57 7.89 3.92 -15.57
C LYS A 57 6.53 4.61 -15.72
N GLY A 58 5.74 4.60 -14.66
CA GLY A 58 4.42 5.24 -14.65
C GLY A 58 3.28 4.37 -15.20
N GLU A 59 3.57 3.16 -15.67
CA GLU A 59 2.56 2.21 -16.14
C GLU A 59 2.30 1.13 -15.10
N THR A 60 1.02 0.85 -14.82
CA THR A 60 0.62 -0.28 -14.00
C THR A 60 0.85 -1.59 -14.75
N ILE A 61 1.86 -2.36 -14.32
CA ILE A 61 2.21 -3.66 -14.91
C ILE A 61 1.59 -4.84 -14.15
N GLY A 62 1.02 -4.58 -12.99
CA GLY A 62 0.32 -5.58 -12.20
C GLY A 62 -0.58 -4.95 -11.14
N LYS A 63 -1.79 -5.52 -11.00
CA LYS A 63 -2.77 -5.06 -10.01
C LYS A 63 -3.58 -6.24 -9.49
N THR A 64 -3.83 -6.26 -8.19
CA THR A 64 -4.73 -7.20 -7.52
C THR A 64 -5.67 -6.41 -6.62
N ALA A 65 -6.92 -6.31 -7.04
CA ALA A 65 -7.97 -5.61 -6.30
C ALA A 65 -8.75 -6.57 -5.39
N MET A 66 -9.31 -6.04 -4.33
CA MET A 66 -10.28 -6.73 -3.49
C MET A 66 -11.62 -6.89 -4.24
N ASP A 67 -12.35 -7.95 -3.92
CA ASP A 67 -13.78 -7.98 -4.26
C ASP A 67 -14.48 -6.76 -3.68
N ARG A 68 -15.19 -6.00 -4.52
CA ARG A 68 -15.79 -4.73 -4.13
C ARG A 68 -16.83 -4.87 -3.02
N LYS A 69 -17.63 -5.94 -3.05
CA LYS A 69 -18.65 -6.17 -2.03
C LYS A 69 -17.99 -6.46 -0.69
N LEU A 70 -17.00 -7.36 -0.67
CA LEU A 70 -16.21 -7.66 0.52
C LEU A 70 -15.52 -6.41 1.06
N ALA A 71 -14.93 -5.60 0.19
CA ALA A 71 -14.26 -4.36 0.60
C ALA A 71 -15.23 -3.40 1.29
N LEU A 72 -16.44 -3.20 0.75
CA LEU A 72 -17.45 -2.34 1.37
C LEU A 72 -17.94 -2.90 2.71
N GLU A 73 -18.14 -4.22 2.83
CA GLU A 73 -18.49 -4.87 4.11
C GLU A 73 -17.39 -4.64 5.18
N ILE A 74 -16.12 -4.72 4.80
CA ILE A 74 -15.00 -4.44 5.70
C ILE A 74 -14.97 -2.96 6.10
N ILE A 75 -15.16 -2.04 5.15
CA ILE A 75 -15.19 -0.60 5.41
C ILE A 75 -16.29 -0.25 6.41
N GLU A 76 -17.49 -0.80 6.24
CA GLU A 76 -18.61 -0.59 7.18
C GLU A 76 -18.25 -1.09 8.57
N ASP A 77 -17.65 -2.28 8.70
CA ASP A 77 -17.20 -2.82 9.97
C ASP A 77 -16.18 -1.91 10.68
N VAL A 78 -15.20 -1.35 9.92
CA VAL A 78 -14.23 -0.41 10.48
C VAL A 78 -14.91 0.88 10.95
N ILE A 79 -15.89 1.38 10.18
CA ILE A 79 -16.64 2.60 10.54
C ILE A 79 -17.41 2.42 11.84
N GLU A 80 -17.95 1.23 12.10
CA GLU A 80 -18.69 0.91 13.33
C GLU A 80 -17.79 0.90 14.57
N GLN A 81 -16.47 0.70 14.43
CA GLN A 81 -15.56 0.73 15.57
C GLN A 81 -15.26 2.19 15.99
N PRO A 82 -15.56 2.57 17.25
CA PRO A 82 -15.54 3.99 17.66
C PRO A 82 -14.15 4.65 17.58
N ASN A 83 -13.07 3.88 17.81
CA ASN A 83 -11.70 4.39 17.84
C ASN A 83 -10.94 4.14 16.54
N CYS A 84 -11.60 3.51 15.56
CA CYS A 84 -10.98 3.18 14.29
C CYS A 84 -11.36 4.17 13.20
N GLU A 85 -10.36 4.58 12.47
CA GLU A 85 -10.45 5.34 11.24
C GLU A 85 -10.14 4.43 10.06
N VAL A 86 -10.68 4.72 8.89
CA VAL A 86 -10.46 3.93 7.68
C VAL A 86 -9.76 4.73 6.60
N LEU A 87 -8.79 4.08 5.94
CA LEU A 87 -8.18 4.56 4.71
C LEU A 87 -8.37 3.48 3.65
N VAL A 88 -8.90 3.85 2.50
CA VAL A 88 -9.11 2.96 1.36
C VAL A 88 -8.12 3.32 0.27
N SER A 89 -7.18 2.44 -0.02
CA SER A 89 -6.21 2.64 -1.10
C SER A 89 -6.83 2.26 -2.44
N GLY A 90 -6.90 3.21 -3.34
CA GLY A 90 -7.11 3.00 -4.76
C GLY A 90 -5.79 2.96 -5.52
N GLU A 91 -5.83 2.93 -6.84
CA GLU A 91 -4.65 2.96 -7.70
C GLU A 91 -3.98 4.34 -7.69
N HIS A 92 -4.77 5.41 -7.69
CA HIS A 92 -4.29 6.78 -7.85
C HIS A 92 -4.25 7.58 -6.56
N THR A 93 -5.14 7.29 -5.62
CA THR A 93 -5.28 8.04 -4.37
C THR A 93 -5.70 7.14 -3.22
N ALA A 94 -5.61 7.65 -2.01
CA ALA A 94 -6.22 7.04 -0.83
C ALA A 94 -7.46 7.82 -0.42
N TYR A 95 -8.57 7.13 -0.28
CA TYR A 95 -9.85 7.72 0.09
C TYR A 95 -10.02 7.70 1.60
N ILE A 96 -10.42 8.82 2.16
CA ILE A 96 -10.68 8.96 3.59
C ILE A 96 -11.98 9.73 3.86
N LYS A 97 -12.64 9.36 4.95
CA LYS A 97 -13.74 10.10 5.57
C LYS A 97 -13.44 10.19 7.07
N PRO A 98 -12.61 11.14 7.49
CA PRO A 98 -12.12 11.22 8.86
C PRO A 98 -13.26 11.43 9.86
N LYS A 99 -13.27 10.67 10.96
CA LYS A 99 -14.12 10.91 12.13
C LYS A 99 -13.54 12.02 13.02
N SER A 100 -12.21 12.25 12.92
CA SER A 100 -11.49 13.21 13.76
C SER A 100 -10.56 14.11 12.96
N GLN A 101 -10.37 15.35 13.44
CA GLN A 101 -9.37 16.28 12.88
C GLN A 101 -7.94 15.79 13.08
N GLU A 102 -7.69 15.03 14.15
CA GLU A 102 -6.39 14.45 14.44
C GLU A 102 -6.00 13.44 13.37
N TYR A 103 -6.91 12.53 12.97
CA TYR A 103 -6.67 11.59 11.90
C TYR A 103 -6.47 12.29 10.55
N TYR A 104 -7.30 13.28 10.23
CA TYR A 104 -7.12 14.09 9.02
C TYR A 104 -5.73 14.72 8.95
N TYR A 105 -5.30 15.38 10.03
CA TYR A 105 -3.96 15.98 10.12
C TYR A 105 -2.87 14.92 9.97
N ARG A 106 -3.04 13.77 10.62
CA ARG A 106 -2.11 12.65 10.54
C ARG A 106 -1.92 12.19 9.10
N MET A 107 -3.00 11.94 8.37
CA MET A 107 -2.91 11.45 6.98
C MET A 107 -2.31 12.49 6.03
N THR A 108 -2.72 13.74 6.15
CA THR A 108 -2.34 14.79 5.20
C THR A 108 -1.01 15.47 5.52
N LYS A 109 -0.58 15.51 6.79
CA LYS A 109 0.62 16.25 7.21
C LYS A 109 1.73 15.35 7.77
N VAL A 110 1.41 14.32 8.53
CA VAL A 110 2.41 13.43 9.16
C VAL A 110 2.80 12.31 8.21
N VAL A 111 1.85 11.51 7.78
CA VAL A 111 2.05 10.42 6.81
C VAL A 111 2.24 10.99 5.41
N ASN A 112 1.57 12.10 5.14
CA ASN A 112 1.63 12.83 3.88
C ASN A 112 1.25 11.95 2.68
N TYR A 113 0.13 11.23 2.79
CA TYR A 113 -0.45 10.49 1.68
C TYR A 113 -1.17 11.42 0.71
N HIS A 114 -1.20 11.04 -0.55
CA HIS A 114 -2.12 11.63 -1.50
C HIS A 114 -3.52 11.11 -1.18
N THR A 115 -4.40 12.00 -0.68
CA THR A 115 -5.71 11.62 -0.15
C THR A 115 -6.84 12.38 -0.83
N THR A 116 -7.95 11.68 -1.05
CA THR A 116 -9.21 12.24 -1.52
C THR A 116 -10.26 12.06 -0.42
N LEU A 117 -10.94 13.16 -0.07
CA LEU A 117 -12.08 13.09 0.84
C LEU A 117 -13.31 12.59 0.10
N VAL A 118 -14.06 11.69 0.75
CA VAL A 118 -15.33 11.17 0.22
C VAL A 118 -16.46 11.34 1.22
N ASP A 119 -17.66 11.55 0.73
CA ASP A 119 -18.87 11.53 1.57
C ASP A 119 -19.31 10.10 1.85
N LYS A 120 -19.14 9.21 0.88
CA LYS A 120 -19.46 7.77 0.99
C LYS A 120 -18.37 6.97 0.28
N PHE A 121 -17.94 5.89 0.89
CA PHE A 121 -16.98 4.97 0.26
C PHE A 121 -17.59 4.18 -0.92
N THR A 122 -18.92 4.12 -1.02
CA THR A 122 -19.62 3.57 -2.18
C THR A 122 -19.39 4.38 -3.46
N ASP A 123 -19.02 5.66 -3.33
CA ASP A 123 -18.82 6.59 -4.45
C ASP A 123 -17.41 6.48 -5.06
N ILE A 124 -16.54 5.64 -4.51
CA ILE A 124 -15.23 5.35 -5.08
C ILE A 124 -15.43 4.66 -6.44
N ASP A 125 -14.88 5.24 -7.51
CA ASP A 125 -15.03 4.78 -8.90
C ASP A 125 -13.79 4.05 -9.43
N GLU A 126 -12.94 3.55 -8.54
CA GLU A 126 -11.79 2.74 -8.93
C GLU A 126 -11.70 1.45 -8.09
N ASP A 127 -10.80 0.56 -8.48
CA ASP A 127 -10.53 -0.67 -7.75
C ASP A 127 -9.98 -0.38 -6.36
N ILE A 128 -10.47 -1.10 -5.36
CA ILE A 128 -9.97 -1.03 -3.99
C ILE A 128 -8.83 -2.04 -3.84
N LEU A 129 -7.65 -1.55 -3.53
CA LEU A 129 -6.44 -2.36 -3.41
C LEU A 129 -6.18 -2.82 -1.98
N LYS A 130 -6.47 -1.93 -1.02
CA LYS A 130 -6.21 -2.17 0.40
C LYS A 130 -7.13 -1.32 1.26
N ILE A 131 -7.53 -1.87 2.40
CA ILE A 131 -8.20 -1.13 3.46
C ILE A 131 -7.25 -1.10 4.66
N ALA A 132 -6.87 0.10 5.10
CA ALA A 132 -6.07 0.26 6.31
C ALA A 132 -6.97 0.75 7.45
N VAL A 133 -6.97 -0.03 8.52
CA VAL A 133 -7.57 0.34 9.80
C VAL A 133 -6.53 1.12 10.60
N CYS A 134 -6.89 2.29 11.10
CA CYS A 134 -6.08 3.05 12.05
C CYS A 134 -6.83 3.16 13.38
N ASP A 135 -6.41 2.38 14.37
CA ASP A 135 -6.93 2.53 15.73
C ASP A 135 -6.12 3.61 16.45
N MET A 136 -6.74 4.76 16.70
CA MET A 136 -6.08 5.92 17.32
C MET A 136 -5.65 5.67 18.76
N THR A 137 -6.14 4.60 19.39
CA THR A 137 -5.75 4.17 20.74
C THR A 137 -4.70 3.06 20.76
N GLY A 138 -4.35 2.54 19.57
CA GLY A 138 -3.41 1.46 19.36
C GLY A 138 -4.08 0.20 18.82
N ILE A 139 -3.57 -0.31 17.70
CA ILE A 139 -4.16 -1.46 16.98
C ILE A 139 -4.27 -2.73 17.82
N LYS A 140 -3.48 -2.86 18.88
CA LYS A 140 -3.56 -3.96 19.86
C LYS A 140 -4.93 -4.07 20.50
N ASN A 141 -5.70 -2.98 20.56
CA ASN A 141 -7.01 -2.92 21.22
C ASN A 141 -8.14 -3.44 20.31
N SER A 142 -7.96 -3.38 18.99
CA SER A 142 -8.99 -3.76 18.01
C SER A 142 -8.57 -4.88 17.04
N LYS A 143 -7.29 -5.21 16.92
CA LYS A 143 -6.78 -6.18 15.93
C LYS A 143 -7.47 -7.54 15.98
N GLU A 144 -7.78 -8.05 17.18
CA GLU A 144 -8.42 -9.36 17.35
C GLU A 144 -9.81 -9.42 16.71
N HIS A 145 -10.56 -8.30 16.77
CA HIS A 145 -11.84 -8.17 16.08
C HIS A 145 -11.68 -8.39 14.57
N PHE A 146 -10.76 -7.67 13.93
CA PHE A 146 -10.56 -7.76 12.48
C PHE A 146 -9.94 -9.08 12.05
N ILE A 147 -8.99 -9.61 12.81
CA ILE A 147 -8.38 -10.92 12.56
C ILE A 147 -9.45 -12.02 12.60
N ASN A 148 -10.22 -12.10 13.68
CA ASN A 148 -11.23 -13.15 13.85
C ASN A 148 -12.36 -13.06 12.83
N LYS A 149 -12.73 -11.85 12.40
CA LYS A 149 -13.87 -11.66 11.48
C LYS A 149 -13.49 -11.83 10.01
N TRP A 150 -12.25 -11.50 9.63
CA TRP A 150 -11.89 -11.33 8.22
C TRP A 150 -10.78 -12.24 7.70
N SER A 151 -10.00 -12.95 8.55
CA SER A 151 -8.84 -13.73 8.10
C SER A 151 -9.18 -14.92 7.19
N ASP A 152 -10.40 -15.38 7.16
CA ASP A 152 -10.88 -16.42 6.25
C ASP A 152 -11.23 -15.89 4.86
N LYS A 153 -11.39 -14.56 4.70
CA LYS A 153 -11.83 -13.89 3.47
C LYS A 153 -10.82 -12.89 2.91
N ALA A 154 -9.94 -12.37 3.74
CA ALA A 154 -8.96 -11.35 3.39
C ALA A 154 -7.60 -11.64 4.04
N SER A 155 -6.52 -11.18 3.42
CA SER A 155 -5.21 -11.11 4.06
C SER A 155 -5.23 -9.99 5.09
N VAL A 156 -4.98 -10.32 6.37
CA VAL A 156 -4.99 -9.38 7.49
C VAL A 156 -3.59 -9.25 8.05
N LEU A 157 -3.00 -8.05 8.01
CA LEU A 157 -1.63 -7.78 8.39
C LEU A 157 -1.53 -6.60 9.36
N VAL A 158 -0.97 -6.81 10.55
CA VAL A 158 -0.59 -5.70 11.43
C VAL A 158 0.62 -4.99 10.83
N SER A 159 0.45 -3.75 10.42
CA SER A 159 1.44 -2.95 9.69
C SER A 159 2.09 -1.84 10.52
N GLY A 160 1.74 -1.73 11.79
CA GLY A 160 2.32 -0.76 12.72
C GLY A 160 1.60 -0.72 14.06
N GLU A 161 2.02 0.17 14.96
CA GLU A 161 1.43 0.30 16.30
C GLU A 161 -0.04 0.74 16.27
N LEU A 162 -0.42 1.50 15.24
CA LEU A 162 -1.79 2.01 15.06
C LEU A 162 -2.51 1.34 13.88
N TYR A 163 -1.82 0.53 13.05
CA TYR A 163 -2.32 0.14 11.74
C TYR A 163 -2.45 -1.36 11.54
N LEU A 164 -3.52 -1.74 10.87
CA LEU A 164 -3.77 -3.08 10.34
C LEU A 164 -4.29 -2.94 8.91
N ASP A 165 -3.71 -3.69 7.98
CA ASP A 165 -4.07 -3.70 6.57
C ASP A 165 -4.90 -4.94 6.23
N LEU A 166 -5.98 -4.75 5.47
CA LEU A 166 -6.79 -5.82 4.87
C LEU A 166 -6.69 -5.72 3.35
N MET A 167 -6.45 -6.86 2.70
CA MET A 167 -6.20 -6.94 1.26
C MET A 167 -6.79 -8.24 0.71
N ASP A 168 -6.83 -8.38 -0.62
CA ASP A 168 -7.12 -9.66 -1.24
C ASP A 168 -6.14 -10.75 -0.76
N THR A 169 -6.60 -11.98 -0.61
CA THR A 169 -5.80 -13.11 -0.11
C THR A 169 -4.59 -13.44 -0.97
N ASN A 170 -4.60 -13.05 -2.25
CA ASN A 170 -3.48 -13.23 -3.17
C ASN A 170 -2.44 -12.11 -3.10
N VAL A 171 -2.67 -11.05 -2.32
CA VAL A 171 -1.76 -9.92 -2.21
C VAL A 171 -0.62 -10.23 -1.25
N ASN A 172 0.59 -10.21 -1.77
CA ASN A 172 1.83 -10.17 -1.00
C ASN A 172 2.98 -9.67 -1.89
N LYS A 173 4.10 -9.27 -1.28
CA LYS A 173 5.26 -8.76 -2.01
C LYS A 173 5.87 -9.78 -2.98
N GLY A 174 5.80 -11.08 -2.66
CA GLY A 174 6.26 -12.15 -3.55
C GLY A 174 5.47 -12.19 -4.86
N ARG A 175 4.15 -12.06 -4.79
CA ARG A 175 3.32 -11.92 -6.00
C ARG A 175 3.65 -10.68 -6.81
N GLY A 176 4.00 -9.58 -6.15
CA GLY A 176 4.50 -8.39 -6.83
C GLY A 176 5.81 -8.65 -7.59
N ILE A 177 6.73 -9.43 -7.01
CA ILE A 177 7.96 -9.86 -7.69
C ILE A 177 7.64 -10.75 -8.90
N GLU A 178 6.73 -11.71 -8.78
CA GLU A 178 6.30 -12.56 -9.89
C GLU A 178 5.76 -11.75 -11.09
N GLN A 179 5.05 -10.66 -10.82
CA GLN A 179 4.55 -9.75 -11.86
C GLN A 179 5.69 -9.02 -12.58
N ILE A 180 6.71 -8.55 -11.84
CA ILE A 180 7.93 -7.95 -12.41
C ILE A 180 8.66 -9.00 -13.26
N GLN A 181 8.87 -10.21 -12.73
CA GLN A 181 9.51 -11.30 -13.45
C GLN A 181 8.79 -11.60 -14.77
N LYS A 182 7.46 -11.69 -14.74
CA LYS A 182 6.64 -11.92 -15.93
C LYS A 182 6.79 -10.79 -16.96
N TYR A 183 6.74 -9.54 -16.51
CA TYR A 183 6.82 -8.37 -17.40
C TYR A 183 8.18 -8.29 -18.11
N PHE A 184 9.28 -8.56 -17.39
CA PHE A 184 10.64 -8.51 -17.95
C PHE A 184 11.16 -9.87 -18.45
N SER A 185 10.35 -10.94 -18.40
CA SER A 185 10.74 -12.30 -18.76
C SER A 185 11.96 -12.81 -17.97
N LEU A 186 12.02 -12.47 -16.67
CA LEU A 186 13.11 -12.86 -15.77
C LEU A 186 12.82 -14.21 -15.09
N LYS A 187 13.88 -14.98 -14.87
CA LYS A 187 13.82 -16.19 -14.06
C LYS A 187 14.08 -15.87 -12.59
N PRO A 188 13.61 -16.69 -11.62
CA PRO A 188 13.87 -16.49 -10.21
C PRO A 188 15.37 -16.36 -9.87
N GLU A 189 16.23 -17.13 -10.57
CA GLU A 189 17.70 -17.15 -10.38
C GLU A 189 18.37 -15.83 -10.80
N GLU A 190 17.68 -15.01 -11.57
CA GLU A 190 18.14 -13.68 -11.99
C GLU A 190 17.69 -12.58 -11.04
N CYS A 191 16.99 -12.94 -9.95
CA CYS A 191 16.44 -12.00 -8.98
C CYS A 191 17.11 -12.13 -7.63
N MET A 192 17.27 -11.00 -6.94
CA MET A 192 17.79 -10.93 -5.57
C MET A 192 16.87 -10.06 -4.72
N ALA A 193 16.51 -10.51 -3.53
CA ALA A 193 15.71 -9.76 -2.56
C ALA A 193 16.53 -9.45 -1.31
N PHE A 194 16.30 -8.27 -0.74
CA PHE A 194 16.89 -7.81 0.52
C PHE A 194 15.78 -7.38 1.47
N GLY A 195 15.95 -7.66 2.79
CA GLY A 195 15.01 -7.28 3.84
C GLY A 195 15.49 -7.63 5.23
#